data_2a404cb7201295f17a15f2a003c12479
#
_entry.id   2a404cb7201295f17a15f2a003c12479
#
_cell.length_a   1.000
_cell.length_b   1.000
_cell.length_c   1.000
_cell.angle_alpha   90.00
_cell.angle_beta   90.00
_cell.angle_gamma   90.00
#
_symmetry.space_group_name_H-M   'P 1'
#
loop_
_entity.id
_entity.type
_entity.pdbx_description
1 polymer ?
#
loop_
_entity_poly.entity_id
_entity_poly.type
_entity_poly.pdbx_seq_one_letter_code
_entity_poly.pdbx_strand_id
1 'polypeptide(L)'
;MRTQNASPSNKTLVNNLLACVFAFLLFSPQAHSADAVPQAGTLKYIPKAVAASLEKNQIPKEAISISVVEIKPGQGGKVTAKTEVDWRSQQAMNPASTMKLVTTLTSLDILGPQYRWRTNIYTDGLIRQGTLKGNLYLQGSGDPKLIPEEFTKMMQALQNLGIQKIDGNLFFDRSAYAPSVMEHNTIDGESLRAYNVPPDPLLYAFRTLSFQLGKSRTADFIDISYTPPLSQLKVINQMQLVNQSCDNWKSNLRFNLDPEGDGASTNQLLTAQFSGSFPSACRGVNYNVVALDANTFLTQGFAAAWELAGGTWAQAPTGKSGTVPLASRLLLQFEGIPLADDVQDINKYSNNVMARQLMLTLALEKMGKPATTENGELVIQSWLKDLGLQFPELVIENGSGLSRNEAISAEHLTQLLVAARNLSAADTFYNSLPIAGTDGTMKNRLMAHLRKFLHLKKKPEARIKTGALVDVRAISGYVMSKSGRMYAVSSFINHPNALKGLDAHDQLLAWLLDDGPEPKQAR
;
A
#
# COMPACT_ATOMS: atom_id res chain seq x y z
N MET A 1 6.86 -37.20 -61.74
CA MET A 1 8.08 -37.96 -62.13
C MET A 1 8.89 -38.13 -60.87
N ARG A 2 8.82 -39.31 -60.32
CA ARG A 2 9.85 -40.37 -60.23
C ARG A 2 11.10 -39.86 -59.54
N THR A 3 11.72 -40.47 -58.53
CA THR A 3 11.69 -41.79 -57.89
C THR A 3 12.73 -41.69 -56.76
N GLN A 4 12.44 -42.12 -55.57
CA GLN A 4 12.77 -43.43 -54.97
C GLN A 4 14.23 -43.64 -54.60
N ASN A 5 14.42 -43.99 -53.34
CA ASN A 5 15.08 -45.19 -52.78
C ASN A 5 16.57 -45.02 -52.44
N ALA A 6 17.17 -45.64 -51.44
CA ALA A 6 16.83 -46.62 -50.45
C ALA A 6 18.00 -46.71 -49.44
N SER A 7 17.69 -47.17 -48.26
CA SER A 7 18.63 -47.83 -47.31
C SER A 7 19.25 -49.11 -47.93
N PRO A 8 20.39 -49.69 -47.45
CA PRO A 8 20.33 -50.50 -46.25
C PRO A 8 21.64 -50.74 -45.43
N SER A 9 21.41 -51.15 -44.22
CA SER A 9 21.79 -52.36 -43.46
C SER A 9 23.24 -52.64 -42.99
N ASN A 10 23.28 -52.90 -41.68
CA ASN A 10 23.96 -53.96 -40.92
C ASN A 10 25.44 -54.37 -41.18
N LYS A 11 26.21 -54.39 -40.08
CA LYS A 11 26.67 -55.66 -39.42
C LYS A 11 27.58 -55.41 -38.21
N THR A 12 27.13 -55.88 -37.09
CA THR A 12 27.76 -56.65 -36.01
C THR A 12 29.27 -56.93 -36.08
N LEU A 13 29.97 -56.71 -34.94
CA LEU A 13 31.01 -57.60 -34.38
C LEU A 13 31.29 -57.20 -32.90
N VAL A 14 31.09 -58.00 -32.10
CA VAL A 14 31.24 -58.77 -30.88
C VAL A 14 32.68 -58.74 -30.34
N ASN A 15 32.71 -58.64 -28.95
CA ASN A 15 33.70 -59.08 -27.96
C ASN A 15 34.94 -58.21 -27.70
N ASN A 16 35.17 -57.71 -26.49
CA ASN A 16 35.67 -58.52 -25.34
C ASN A 16 35.67 -57.73 -24.03
N LEU A 17 35.32 -58.43 -22.96
CA LEU A 17 35.39 -58.13 -21.54
C LEU A 17 36.72 -57.51 -21.10
N LEU A 18 36.66 -56.51 -20.22
CA LEU A 18 37.50 -56.47 -19.01
C LEU A 18 36.70 -55.81 -17.87
N ALA A 19 36.36 -56.57 -16.86
CA ALA A 19 35.69 -56.14 -15.65
C ALA A 19 36.68 -55.38 -14.76
N CYS A 20 36.41 -54.10 -14.48
CA CYS A 20 36.93 -53.40 -13.32
C CYS A 20 35.78 -53.11 -12.35
N VAL A 21 35.74 -53.87 -11.29
CA VAL A 21 34.85 -53.67 -10.14
C VAL A 21 35.35 -52.42 -9.41
N PHE A 22 34.66 -51.32 -9.58
CA PHE A 22 34.77 -50.18 -8.67
C PHE A 22 33.56 -50.20 -7.73
N ALA A 23 33.85 -50.52 -6.48
CA ALA A 23 32.89 -50.42 -5.37
C ALA A 23 32.53 -48.94 -5.14
N PHE A 24 31.38 -48.50 -5.64
CA PHE A 24 30.78 -47.23 -5.23
C PHE A 24 30.15 -47.43 -3.88
N LEU A 25 30.85 -46.99 -2.83
CA LEU A 25 30.25 -46.71 -1.52
C LEU A 25 29.21 -45.62 -1.69
N LEU A 26 27.94 -45.99 -1.67
CA LEU A 26 26.79 -45.10 -1.56
C LEU A 26 26.87 -44.40 -0.19
N PHE A 27 27.52 -43.24 -0.13
CA PHE A 27 27.27 -42.29 0.93
C PHE A 27 25.90 -41.63 0.66
N SER A 28 24.84 -42.11 1.26
CA SER A 28 23.60 -41.41 1.45
C SER A 28 23.89 -40.22 2.37
N PRO A 29 23.65 -38.96 1.95
CA PRO A 29 23.63 -37.88 2.91
C PRO A 29 22.38 -38.10 3.79
N GLN A 30 22.58 -38.57 5.02
CA GLN A 30 21.58 -38.42 6.05
C GLN A 30 21.33 -36.94 6.22
N ALA A 31 20.15 -36.46 5.74
CA ALA A 31 19.61 -35.21 6.14
C ALA A 31 19.40 -35.26 7.65
N HIS A 32 20.34 -34.73 8.41
CA HIS A 32 20.10 -34.37 9.78
C HIS A 32 19.03 -33.29 9.76
N SER A 33 17.79 -33.67 10.02
CA SER A 33 16.81 -32.74 10.55
C SER A 33 17.44 -32.19 11.82
N ALA A 34 17.93 -30.97 11.77
CA ALA A 34 18.26 -30.25 12.98
C ALA A 34 16.95 -30.08 13.75
N ASP A 35 16.65 -31.00 14.62
CA ASP A 35 15.69 -30.82 15.68
C ASP A 35 16.10 -29.54 16.41
N ALA A 36 15.38 -28.46 16.16
CA ALA A 36 15.58 -27.21 16.85
C ALA A 36 15.38 -27.48 18.34
N VAL A 37 16.48 -27.54 19.10
CA VAL A 37 16.46 -27.63 20.54
C VAL A 37 15.56 -26.51 21.06
N PRO A 38 14.46 -26.79 21.78
CA PRO A 38 13.58 -25.74 22.30
C PRO A 38 14.41 -24.82 23.19
N GLN A 39 14.60 -23.56 22.77
CA GLN A 39 15.28 -22.58 23.62
C GLN A 39 14.46 -22.45 24.91
N ALA A 40 15.09 -22.73 26.05
CA ALA A 40 14.47 -22.62 27.36
C ALA A 40 13.98 -21.17 27.57
N GLY A 41 12.65 -20.95 27.50
CA GLY A 41 12.04 -19.66 27.72
C GLY A 41 10.89 -19.30 26.78
N THR A 42 10.76 -19.97 25.62
CA THR A 42 9.68 -19.68 24.66
C THR A 42 8.31 -20.10 25.20
N LEU A 43 7.36 -19.16 25.21
CA LEU A 43 5.97 -19.42 25.58
C LEU A 43 5.24 -20.08 24.42
N LYS A 44 4.81 -21.32 24.59
CA LYS A 44 3.93 -22.03 23.66
C LYS A 44 2.46 -21.93 24.05
N TYR A 45 2.09 -20.88 24.74
CA TYR A 45 0.72 -20.60 25.15
C TYR A 45 0.37 -19.12 24.95
N ILE A 46 -0.91 -18.85 24.84
CA ILE A 46 -1.45 -17.50 24.68
C ILE A 46 -1.42 -16.78 26.04
N PRO A 47 -0.94 -15.52 26.15
CA PRO A 47 -1.03 -14.75 27.38
C PRO A 47 -2.47 -14.71 27.94
N LYS A 48 -2.63 -14.85 29.25
CA LYS A 48 -3.96 -15.00 29.91
C LYS A 48 -4.98 -13.95 29.49
N ALA A 49 -4.58 -12.67 29.43
CA ALA A 49 -5.47 -11.59 29.06
C ALA A 49 -5.94 -11.70 27.58
N VAL A 50 -5.05 -12.14 26.69
CA VAL A 50 -5.37 -12.42 25.28
C VAL A 50 -6.36 -13.57 25.19
N ALA A 51 -6.10 -14.68 25.89
CA ALA A 51 -6.98 -15.86 25.90
C ALA A 51 -8.39 -15.51 26.42
N ALA A 52 -8.49 -14.73 27.51
CA ALA A 52 -9.77 -14.29 28.06
C ALA A 52 -10.54 -13.38 27.08
N SER A 53 -9.83 -12.49 26.36
CA SER A 53 -10.44 -11.66 25.33
C SER A 53 -10.98 -12.46 24.14
N LEU A 54 -10.23 -13.47 23.68
CA LEU A 54 -10.68 -14.37 22.61
C LEU A 54 -11.94 -15.14 23.01
N GLU A 55 -11.96 -15.72 24.21
CA GLU A 55 -13.12 -16.45 24.76
C GLU A 55 -14.36 -15.56 24.85
N LYS A 56 -14.23 -14.37 25.45
CA LYS A 56 -15.31 -13.38 25.55
C LYS A 56 -15.91 -13.04 24.19
N ASN A 57 -15.11 -13.01 23.15
CA ASN A 57 -15.51 -12.63 21.80
C ASN A 57 -15.85 -13.82 20.89
N GLN A 58 -15.90 -15.03 21.46
CA GLN A 58 -16.21 -16.27 20.72
C GLN A 58 -15.26 -16.51 19.54
N ILE A 59 -13.96 -16.28 19.77
CA ILE A 59 -12.89 -16.53 18.80
C ILE A 59 -12.08 -17.71 19.35
N PRO A 60 -12.06 -18.85 18.66
CA PRO A 60 -11.26 -20.02 19.09
C PRO A 60 -9.76 -19.71 19.06
N LYS A 61 -9.00 -20.33 19.96
CA LYS A 61 -7.54 -20.14 20.06
C LYS A 61 -6.81 -20.58 18.80
N GLU A 62 -7.42 -21.46 18.03
CA GLU A 62 -6.92 -21.95 16.74
C GLU A 62 -7.02 -20.91 15.63
N ALA A 63 -7.85 -19.88 15.79
CA ALA A 63 -8.05 -18.81 14.83
C ALA A 63 -7.03 -17.65 14.96
N ILE A 64 -6.17 -17.68 15.99
CA ILE A 64 -5.11 -16.70 16.19
C ILE A 64 -3.73 -17.34 16.02
N SER A 65 -2.80 -16.60 15.39
CA SER A 65 -1.36 -16.86 15.45
C SER A 65 -0.65 -15.70 16.15
N ILE A 66 0.43 -15.99 16.89
CA ILE A 66 1.23 -14.99 17.59
C ILE A 66 2.71 -15.36 17.49
N SER A 67 3.52 -14.41 17.02
CA SER A 67 4.98 -14.46 17.12
C SER A 67 5.47 -13.21 17.84
N VAL A 68 6.26 -13.39 18.89
CA VAL A 68 6.93 -12.29 19.60
C VAL A 68 8.40 -12.65 19.79
N VAL A 69 9.26 -11.73 19.38
CA VAL A 69 10.71 -11.88 19.44
C VAL A 69 11.30 -10.67 20.16
N GLU A 70 12.12 -10.90 21.20
CA GLU A 70 12.92 -9.84 21.81
C GLU A 70 14.14 -9.54 20.93
N ILE A 71 14.31 -8.29 20.56
CA ILE A 71 15.44 -7.80 19.77
C ILE A 71 16.50 -7.25 20.73
N LYS A 72 17.74 -7.73 20.60
CA LYS A 72 18.88 -7.31 21.42
C LYS A 72 20.03 -6.82 20.55
N PRO A 73 20.82 -5.86 21.05
CA PRO A 73 22.08 -5.53 20.41
C PRO A 73 22.98 -6.78 20.31
N GLY A 74 23.54 -7.00 19.14
CA GLY A 74 24.49 -8.06 18.85
C GLY A 74 25.88 -7.52 18.54
N GLN A 75 26.78 -8.39 18.13
CA GLN A 75 28.13 -8.00 17.74
C GLN A 75 28.13 -7.23 16.41
N GLY A 76 29.07 -6.28 16.26
CA GLY A 76 29.26 -5.52 15.02
C GLY A 76 28.08 -4.62 14.63
N GLY A 77 27.25 -4.17 15.60
CA GLY A 77 26.10 -3.30 15.35
C GLY A 77 24.86 -4.04 14.80
N LYS A 78 24.96 -5.35 14.54
CA LYS A 78 23.80 -6.16 14.13
C LYS A 78 22.92 -6.47 15.34
N VAL A 79 21.63 -6.74 15.09
CA VAL A 79 20.73 -7.21 16.16
C VAL A 79 20.69 -8.72 16.20
N THR A 80 20.44 -9.25 17.41
CA THR A 80 20.10 -10.65 17.66
C THR A 80 18.65 -10.74 18.11
N ALA A 81 18.06 -11.91 17.98
CA ALA A 81 16.66 -12.13 18.28
C ALA A 81 16.46 -13.35 19.16
N LYS A 82 15.53 -13.26 20.13
CA LYS A 82 15.14 -14.36 21.00
C LYS A 82 13.63 -14.49 20.97
N THR A 83 13.13 -15.68 20.58
CA THR A 83 11.69 -15.95 20.58
C THR A 83 11.15 -16.00 22.01
N GLU A 84 10.15 -15.20 22.29
CA GLU A 84 9.47 -15.10 23.58
C GLU A 84 8.09 -15.77 23.54
N VAL A 85 7.33 -15.61 22.44
CA VAL A 85 6.04 -16.26 22.23
C VAL A 85 6.01 -16.89 20.84
N ASP A 86 5.58 -18.13 20.79
CA ASP A 86 5.38 -18.92 19.58
C ASP A 86 4.05 -19.68 19.73
N TRP A 87 2.96 -19.07 19.23
CA TRP A 87 1.65 -19.71 19.17
C TRP A 87 1.17 -19.80 17.74
N ARG A 88 1.19 -21.02 17.17
CA ARG A 88 0.83 -21.27 15.76
C ARG A 88 1.53 -20.30 14.79
N SER A 89 2.72 -19.84 15.17
CA SER A 89 3.42 -18.75 14.49
C SER A 89 3.80 -19.09 13.04
N GLN A 90 4.00 -20.39 12.74
CA GLN A 90 4.32 -20.89 11.39
C GLN A 90 3.10 -21.11 10.50
N GLN A 91 1.89 -20.97 11.05
CA GLN A 91 0.67 -21.12 10.27
C GLN A 91 0.54 -19.99 9.26
N ALA A 92 0.46 -20.32 7.97
CA ALA A 92 0.10 -19.36 6.92
C ALA A 92 -1.31 -18.83 7.16
N MET A 93 -1.45 -17.52 7.26
CA MET A 93 -2.73 -16.83 7.50
C MET A 93 -2.79 -15.57 6.66
N ASN A 94 -4.01 -15.09 6.39
CA ASN A 94 -4.18 -13.82 5.70
C ASN A 94 -3.75 -12.67 6.64
N PRO A 95 -2.73 -11.87 6.25
CA PRO A 95 -2.20 -10.80 7.09
C PRO A 95 -2.95 -9.47 6.90
N ALA A 96 -3.89 -9.41 5.97
CA ALA A 96 -4.50 -8.16 5.51
C ALA A 96 -3.42 -7.07 5.30
N SER A 97 -3.70 -5.82 5.65
CA SER A 97 -2.78 -4.70 5.40
C SER A 97 -1.44 -4.74 6.14
N THR A 98 -1.15 -5.76 6.98
CA THR A 98 0.21 -5.92 7.49
C THR A 98 1.18 -6.42 6.41
N MET A 99 0.67 -6.97 5.28
CA MET A 99 1.46 -7.27 4.07
C MET A 99 2.22 -6.03 3.56
N LYS A 100 1.69 -4.83 3.76
CA LYS A 100 2.36 -3.57 3.38
C LYS A 100 3.75 -3.42 3.99
N LEU A 101 4.03 -4.09 5.12
CA LEU A 101 5.37 -4.09 5.71
C LEU A 101 6.40 -4.76 4.79
N VAL A 102 6.01 -5.85 4.11
CA VAL A 102 6.86 -6.50 3.11
C VAL A 102 7.12 -5.53 1.97
N THR A 103 6.08 -4.98 1.36
CA THR A 103 6.17 -4.07 0.21
C THR A 103 6.98 -2.82 0.51
N THR A 104 6.70 -2.15 1.64
CA THR A 104 7.35 -0.88 1.99
C THR A 104 8.81 -1.06 2.38
N LEU A 105 9.15 -2.13 3.10
CA LEU A 105 10.54 -2.41 3.47
C LEU A 105 11.37 -2.78 2.24
N THR A 106 10.87 -3.67 1.39
CA THR A 106 11.53 -4.03 0.12
C THR A 106 11.81 -2.79 -0.72
N SER A 107 10.82 -1.89 -0.84
CA SER A 107 10.97 -0.68 -1.64
C SER A 107 12.00 0.28 -1.05
N LEU A 108 12.00 0.49 0.26
CA LEU A 108 13.00 1.34 0.92
C LEU A 108 14.43 0.79 0.77
N ASP A 109 14.59 -0.52 0.83
CA ASP A 109 15.92 -1.14 0.73
C ASP A 109 16.44 -1.19 -0.72
N ILE A 110 15.57 -1.51 -1.68
CA ILE A 110 15.93 -1.62 -3.11
C ILE A 110 16.11 -0.26 -3.78
N LEU A 111 15.18 0.69 -3.54
CA LEU A 111 15.13 1.97 -4.24
C LEU A 111 15.84 3.09 -3.46
N GLY A 112 15.95 2.92 -2.16
CA GLY A 112 16.45 3.94 -1.22
C GLY A 112 15.39 4.97 -0.83
N PRO A 113 15.49 5.56 0.39
CA PRO A 113 14.48 6.46 0.93
C PRO A 113 14.32 7.77 0.14
N GLN A 114 15.32 8.15 -0.67
CA GLN A 114 15.32 9.37 -1.49
C GLN A 114 14.84 9.15 -2.92
N TYR A 115 14.44 7.93 -3.30
CA TYR A 115 13.86 7.66 -4.61
C TYR A 115 12.67 8.58 -4.87
N ARG A 116 12.54 9.08 -6.12
CA ARG A 116 11.44 9.96 -6.56
C ARG A 116 10.88 9.48 -7.88
N TRP A 117 9.59 9.47 -8.00
CA TRP A 117 8.91 9.20 -9.27
C TRP A 117 9.00 10.39 -10.20
N ARG A 118 8.85 10.11 -11.50
CA ARG A 118 8.93 11.14 -12.54
C ARG A 118 7.64 11.17 -13.35
N THR A 119 7.09 12.38 -13.48
CA THR A 119 6.05 12.67 -14.45
C THR A 119 6.68 13.54 -15.52
N ASN A 120 6.78 13.00 -16.75
CA ASN A 120 7.35 13.70 -17.88
C ASN A 120 6.24 14.35 -18.71
N ILE A 121 6.45 15.59 -19.13
CA ILE A 121 5.55 16.30 -20.03
C ILE A 121 6.27 16.56 -21.34
N TYR A 122 5.71 16.05 -22.42
CA TYR A 122 6.20 16.24 -23.79
C TYR A 122 5.22 17.04 -24.62
N THR A 123 5.68 17.57 -25.77
CA THR A 123 4.84 18.21 -26.77
C THR A 123 5.30 17.85 -28.18
N ASP A 124 4.34 17.81 -29.11
CA ASP A 124 4.56 17.75 -30.56
C ASP A 124 4.58 19.15 -31.18
N GLY A 125 4.38 20.21 -30.38
CA GLY A 125 4.23 21.58 -30.84
C GLY A 125 5.38 22.52 -30.48
N LEU A 126 5.18 23.79 -30.85
CA LEU A 126 6.12 24.89 -30.60
C LEU A 126 5.51 25.96 -29.72
N ILE A 127 6.31 26.58 -28.87
CA ILE A 127 5.92 27.75 -28.08
C ILE A 127 6.21 29.00 -28.92
N ARG A 128 5.17 29.82 -29.18
CA ARG A 128 5.27 31.10 -29.89
C ARG A 128 4.47 32.15 -29.14
N GLN A 129 5.11 33.24 -28.77
CA GLN A 129 4.49 34.38 -28.05
C GLN A 129 3.65 33.93 -26.85
N GLY A 130 4.22 33.03 -26.01
CA GLY A 130 3.55 32.50 -24.83
C GLY A 130 2.47 31.44 -25.11
N THR A 131 2.21 31.09 -26.37
CA THR A 131 1.24 30.05 -26.74
C THR A 131 1.96 28.79 -27.18
N LEU A 132 1.67 27.66 -26.54
CA LEU A 132 2.02 26.35 -27.02
C LEU A 132 1.01 25.91 -28.08
N LYS A 133 1.44 25.81 -29.34
CA LYS A 133 0.62 25.30 -30.46
C LYS A 133 0.96 23.84 -30.70
N GLY A 134 0.19 22.94 -30.12
CA GLY A 134 0.37 21.49 -30.16
C GLY A 134 -0.10 20.81 -28.89
N ASN A 135 -0.10 19.50 -28.91
CA ASN A 135 -0.59 18.68 -27.81
C ASN A 135 0.43 18.55 -26.68
N LEU A 136 -0.07 18.24 -25.48
CA LEU A 136 0.72 17.82 -24.33
C LEU A 136 0.54 16.31 -24.10
N TYR A 137 1.67 15.63 -23.89
CA TYR A 137 1.71 14.21 -23.55
C TYR A 137 2.27 14.07 -22.14
N LEU A 138 1.45 13.59 -21.21
CA LEU A 138 1.85 13.29 -19.86
C LEU A 138 2.23 11.81 -19.78
N GLN A 139 3.47 11.52 -19.42
CA GLN A 139 3.97 10.16 -19.21
C GLN A 139 4.27 9.95 -17.73
N GLY A 140 3.52 9.05 -17.09
CA GLY A 140 3.68 8.73 -15.68
C GLY A 140 4.60 7.53 -15.44
N SER A 141 5.32 7.56 -14.32
CA SER A 141 6.08 6.42 -13.81
C SER A 141 5.42 5.71 -12.62
N GLY A 142 4.21 6.13 -12.25
CA GLY A 142 3.48 5.53 -11.13
C GLY A 142 3.66 6.26 -9.80
N ASP A 143 3.79 7.58 -9.82
CA ASP A 143 3.85 8.41 -8.60
C ASP A 143 2.62 8.13 -7.71
N PRO A 144 2.81 7.58 -6.49
CA PRO A 144 1.69 7.24 -5.61
C PRO A 144 1.01 8.46 -5.02
N LYS A 145 1.63 9.66 -5.12
CA LYS A 145 1.15 10.87 -4.44
C LYS A 145 1.16 12.11 -5.35
N LEU A 146 0.73 11.95 -6.59
CA LEU A 146 0.48 13.06 -7.50
C LEU A 146 -0.78 13.83 -7.04
N ILE A 147 -0.67 14.55 -5.92
CA ILE A 147 -1.76 15.29 -5.27
C ILE A 147 -1.90 16.70 -5.85
N PRO A 148 -3.00 17.44 -5.55
CA PRO A 148 -3.24 18.79 -6.09
C PRO A 148 -2.10 19.77 -5.86
N GLU A 149 -1.43 19.69 -4.71
CA GLU A 149 -0.30 20.57 -4.35
C GLU A 149 0.91 20.33 -5.26
N GLU A 150 1.24 19.07 -5.54
CA GLU A 150 2.32 18.69 -6.45
C GLU A 150 1.94 19.03 -7.91
N PHE A 151 0.68 18.84 -8.25
CA PHE A 151 0.15 19.20 -9.59
C PHE A 151 0.21 20.71 -9.82
N THR A 152 -0.08 21.53 -8.82
CA THR A 152 0.06 22.98 -8.88
C THR A 152 1.51 23.41 -9.15
N LYS A 153 2.49 22.78 -8.45
CA LYS A 153 3.92 23.03 -8.72
C LYS A 153 4.32 22.66 -10.15
N MET A 154 3.77 21.57 -10.67
CA MET A 154 3.98 21.14 -12.05
C MET A 154 3.45 22.18 -13.06
N MET A 155 2.26 22.75 -12.81
CA MET A 155 1.69 23.81 -13.65
C MET A 155 2.52 25.10 -13.61
N GLN A 156 3.00 25.51 -12.44
CA GLN A 156 3.93 26.63 -12.29
C GLN A 156 5.24 26.39 -13.05
N ALA A 157 5.77 25.17 -13.01
CA ALA A 157 6.96 24.82 -13.78
C ALA A 157 6.75 24.92 -15.29
N LEU A 158 5.57 24.54 -15.81
CA LEU A 158 5.20 24.75 -17.23
C LEU A 158 5.13 26.24 -17.59
N GLN A 159 4.57 27.08 -16.72
CA GLN A 159 4.52 28.54 -16.94
C GLN A 159 5.92 29.16 -16.97
N ASN A 160 6.83 28.68 -16.12
CA ASN A 160 8.23 29.14 -16.09
C ASN A 160 8.98 28.84 -17.39
N LEU A 161 8.49 27.92 -18.25
CA LEU A 161 8.98 27.69 -19.60
C LEU A 161 8.47 28.74 -20.61
N GLY A 162 7.70 29.74 -20.15
CA GLY A 162 7.11 30.77 -20.97
C GLY A 162 5.78 30.38 -21.60
N ILE A 163 5.12 29.32 -21.13
CA ILE A 163 3.81 28.91 -21.63
C ILE A 163 2.73 29.63 -20.80
N GLN A 164 1.90 30.45 -21.45
CA GLN A 164 0.76 31.15 -20.86
C GLN A 164 -0.57 30.60 -21.37
N LYS A 165 -0.55 30.09 -22.61
CA LYS A 165 -1.73 29.55 -23.29
C LYS A 165 -1.40 28.21 -23.94
N ILE A 166 -2.33 27.28 -23.88
CA ILE A 166 -2.23 25.99 -24.56
C ILE A 166 -3.30 25.92 -25.66
N ASP A 167 -2.85 25.60 -26.88
CA ASP A 167 -3.68 25.39 -28.07
C ASP A 167 -3.46 23.96 -28.56
N GLY A 168 -4.09 23.00 -27.87
CA GLY A 168 -3.97 21.58 -28.11
C GLY A 168 -4.68 20.75 -27.06
N ASN A 169 -4.55 19.44 -27.16
CA ASN A 169 -5.19 18.43 -26.30
C ASN A 169 -4.20 17.72 -25.39
N LEU A 170 -4.72 16.96 -24.44
CA LEU A 170 -3.96 16.16 -23.50
C LEU A 170 -3.93 14.69 -23.93
N PHE A 171 -2.76 14.08 -23.85
CA PHE A 171 -2.58 12.64 -24.04
C PHE A 171 -1.90 12.04 -22.81
N PHE A 172 -2.40 10.90 -22.37
CA PHE A 172 -1.95 10.24 -21.15
C PHE A 172 -1.24 8.93 -21.47
N ASP A 173 0.08 8.93 -21.37
CA ASP A 173 0.94 7.76 -21.59
C ASP A 173 1.06 6.96 -20.30
N ARG A 174 0.36 5.83 -20.27
CA ARG A 174 0.34 4.86 -19.19
C ARG A 174 1.15 3.59 -19.48
N SER A 175 2.05 3.65 -20.46
CA SER A 175 2.84 2.49 -20.91
C SER A 175 3.79 1.91 -19.87
N ALA A 176 3.97 2.59 -18.72
CA ALA A 176 4.74 2.07 -17.59
C ALA A 176 4.11 0.81 -16.98
N TYR A 177 2.79 0.67 -17.02
CA TYR A 177 2.06 -0.47 -16.45
C TYR A 177 1.34 -1.30 -17.52
N ALA A 178 1.22 -2.59 -17.28
CA ALA A 178 0.39 -3.45 -18.12
C ALA A 178 -1.11 -3.07 -17.96
N PRO A 179 -1.91 -3.12 -19.04
CA PRO A 179 -3.34 -2.79 -18.95
C PRO A 179 -4.09 -3.58 -17.88
N SER A 180 -3.77 -4.85 -17.69
CA SER A 180 -4.43 -5.75 -16.72
C SER A 180 -4.34 -5.26 -15.27
N VAL A 181 -3.27 -4.57 -14.87
CA VAL A 181 -3.13 -4.07 -13.49
C VAL A 181 -3.93 -2.80 -13.24
N MET A 182 -4.35 -2.11 -14.31
CA MET A 182 -5.17 -0.90 -14.26
C MET A 182 -6.67 -1.20 -14.32
N GLU A 183 -7.05 -2.46 -14.49
CA GLU A 183 -8.44 -2.89 -14.48
C GLU A 183 -9.05 -2.84 -13.08
N HIS A 184 -10.36 -2.58 -13.04
CA HIS A 184 -11.09 -2.37 -11.80
C HIS A 184 -11.52 -3.70 -11.17
N ASN A 185 -10.64 -4.32 -10.39
CA ASN A 185 -10.93 -5.52 -9.61
C ASN A 185 -11.27 -5.15 -8.16
N THR A 186 -12.49 -5.42 -7.73
CA THR A 186 -12.95 -5.15 -6.36
C THR A 186 -12.99 -6.43 -5.53
N ILE A 187 -12.52 -6.37 -4.29
CA ILE A 187 -12.54 -7.52 -3.37
C ILE A 187 -13.94 -7.80 -2.80
N ASP A 188 -14.80 -6.81 -2.79
CA ASP A 188 -16.11 -6.80 -2.12
C ASP A 188 -17.27 -6.33 -3.01
N GLY A 189 -17.02 -6.08 -4.30
CA GLY A 189 -17.98 -5.52 -5.25
C GLY A 189 -18.21 -3.99 -5.12
N GLU A 190 -17.56 -3.32 -4.19
CA GLU A 190 -17.73 -1.89 -3.89
C GLU A 190 -16.83 -1.02 -4.79
N SER A 191 -17.16 -0.90 -6.07
CA SER A 191 -16.32 -0.21 -7.07
C SER A 191 -16.10 1.29 -6.80
N LEU A 192 -17.01 1.96 -6.12
CA LEU A 192 -16.94 3.40 -5.84
C LEU A 192 -16.13 3.74 -4.59
N ARG A 193 -15.61 2.74 -3.88
CA ARG A 193 -14.80 2.96 -2.68
C ARG A 193 -13.35 3.31 -3.02
N ALA A 194 -12.83 4.35 -2.40
CA ALA A 194 -11.46 4.82 -2.62
C ALA A 194 -10.38 3.74 -2.39
N TYR A 195 -10.61 2.76 -1.51
CA TYR A 195 -9.66 1.68 -1.26
C TYR A 195 -9.58 0.65 -2.40
N ASN A 196 -10.53 0.65 -3.34
CA ASN A 196 -10.58 -0.22 -4.51
C ASN A 196 -10.06 0.44 -5.79
N VAL A 197 -9.59 1.69 -5.74
CA VAL A 197 -8.99 2.37 -6.91
C VAL A 197 -7.86 1.52 -7.48
N PRO A 198 -7.88 1.19 -8.79
CA PRO A 198 -6.77 0.48 -9.40
C PRO A 198 -5.52 1.38 -9.51
N PRO A 199 -4.33 0.79 -9.58
CA PRO A 199 -3.11 1.53 -9.91
C PRO A 199 -3.20 2.24 -11.26
N ASP A 200 -2.52 3.38 -11.38
CA ASP A 200 -2.42 4.13 -12.64
C ASP A 200 -1.05 4.85 -12.67
N PRO A 201 -0.25 4.76 -13.74
CA PRO A 201 1.01 5.52 -13.87
C PRO A 201 0.85 7.03 -13.66
N LEU A 202 -0.36 7.57 -13.89
CA LEU A 202 -0.74 8.97 -13.72
C LEU A 202 -1.87 9.11 -12.67
N LEU A 203 -1.67 8.57 -11.49
CA LEU A 203 -2.67 8.53 -10.42
C LEU A 203 -2.84 9.90 -9.76
N TYR A 204 -3.55 10.82 -10.40
CA TYR A 204 -3.85 12.12 -9.82
C TYR A 204 -4.86 12.00 -8.65
N ALA A 205 -4.53 12.62 -7.51
CA ALA A 205 -5.37 12.73 -6.31
C ALA A 205 -6.08 11.42 -5.93
N PHE A 206 -5.38 10.27 -6.07
CA PHE A 206 -5.92 8.92 -5.83
C PHE A 206 -7.21 8.63 -6.62
N ARG A 207 -7.46 9.34 -7.71
CA ARG A 207 -8.72 9.32 -8.48
C ARG A 207 -9.98 9.45 -7.60
N THR A 208 -9.90 10.25 -6.55
CA THR A 208 -10.94 10.38 -5.54
C THR A 208 -11.37 11.82 -5.38
N LEU A 209 -12.68 12.09 -5.53
CA LEU A 209 -13.30 13.34 -5.10
C LEU A 209 -13.62 13.24 -3.61
N SER A 210 -13.08 14.16 -2.82
CA SER A 210 -13.36 14.30 -1.40
C SER A 210 -14.21 15.53 -1.16
N PHE A 211 -15.47 15.34 -0.81
CA PHE A 211 -16.37 16.42 -0.40
C PHE A 211 -16.32 16.56 1.12
N GLN A 212 -16.02 17.77 1.60
CA GLN A 212 -16.11 18.11 3.01
C GLN A 212 -17.48 18.78 3.26
N LEU A 213 -18.29 18.15 4.13
CA LEU A 213 -19.62 18.62 4.47
C LEU A 213 -19.66 19.04 5.94
N GLY A 214 -20.32 20.16 6.23
CA GLY A 214 -20.50 20.62 7.60
C GLY A 214 -21.59 21.68 7.71
N LYS A 215 -22.21 21.81 8.90
CA LYS A 215 -23.09 22.95 9.17
C LYS A 215 -22.28 24.24 9.05
N SER A 216 -22.79 25.21 8.29
CA SER A 216 -22.19 26.54 8.18
C SER A 216 -22.08 27.21 9.56
N ARG A 217 -21.03 28.02 9.73
CA ARG A 217 -20.82 28.77 10.97
C ARG A 217 -21.68 30.02 11.05
N THR A 218 -22.14 30.53 9.91
CA THR A 218 -22.80 31.83 9.78
C THR A 218 -24.29 31.77 9.44
N ALA A 219 -24.77 30.61 9.00
CA ALA A 219 -26.17 30.45 8.59
C ALA A 219 -26.65 29.00 8.72
N ASP A 220 -27.98 28.79 8.61
CA ASP A 220 -28.62 27.48 8.71
C ASP A 220 -28.61 26.76 7.34
N PHE A 221 -27.44 26.55 6.80
CA PHE A 221 -27.24 25.70 5.61
C PHE A 221 -26.01 24.79 5.77
N ILE A 222 -25.81 23.90 4.82
CA ILE A 222 -24.72 22.95 4.81
C ILE A 222 -23.66 23.46 3.81
N ASP A 223 -22.47 23.77 4.32
CA ASP A 223 -21.31 24.08 3.47
C ASP A 223 -20.78 22.80 2.84
N ILE A 224 -20.48 22.84 1.53
CA ILE A 224 -19.84 21.78 0.79
C ILE A 224 -18.63 22.36 0.07
N SER A 225 -17.45 21.90 0.41
CA SER A 225 -16.24 22.11 -0.36
C SER A 225 -15.72 20.76 -0.89
N TYR A 226 -14.88 20.79 -1.93
CA TYR A 226 -14.34 19.56 -2.50
C TYR A 226 -12.88 19.70 -2.94
N THR A 227 -12.18 18.57 -3.01
CA THR A 227 -10.83 18.45 -3.53
C THR A 227 -10.69 17.11 -4.26
N PRO A 228 -9.89 17.00 -5.35
CA PRO A 228 -9.17 18.08 -6.03
C PRO A 228 -10.13 19.01 -6.78
N PRO A 229 -9.69 20.23 -7.16
CA PRO A 229 -10.46 21.06 -8.07
C PRO A 229 -10.58 20.39 -9.45
N LEU A 230 -11.78 20.47 -10.03
CA LEU A 230 -12.07 20.02 -11.39
C LEU A 230 -12.65 21.22 -12.18
N SER A 231 -12.24 21.39 -13.44
CA SER A 231 -12.61 22.55 -14.26
C SER A 231 -14.09 22.65 -14.57
N GLN A 232 -14.79 21.53 -14.62
CA GLN A 232 -16.19 21.43 -15.01
C GLN A 232 -17.03 20.69 -13.95
N LEU A 233 -16.87 21.01 -12.66
CA LEU A 233 -17.67 20.43 -11.58
C LEU A 233 -18.56 21.48 -10.92
N LYS A 234 -19.87 21.28 -11.01
CA LYS A 234 -20.90 22.03 -10.28
C LYS A 234 -21.43 21.22 -9.12
N VAL A 235 -21.56 21.84 -7.95
CA VAL A 235 -22.14 21.19 -6.77
C VAL A 235 -23.52 21.76 -6.50
N ILE A 236 -24.54 20.89 -6.40
CA ILE A 236 -25.92 21.24 -6.02
C ILE A 236 -26.22 20.62 -4.65
N ASN A 237 -26.57 21.49 -3.69
CA ASN A 237 -26.93 21.07 -2.35
C ASN A 237 -28.44 21.25 -2.14
N GLN A 238 -29.14 20.13 -1.98
CA GLN A 238 -30.57 20.04 -1.66
C GLN A 238 -30.82 19.34 -0.31
N MET A 239 -29.75 19.21 0.53
CA MET A 239 -29.88 18.58 1.84
C MET A 239 -30.58 19.49 2.83
N GLN A 240 -31.33 18.89 3.75
CA GLN A 240 -31.99 19.57 4.85
C GLN A 240 -31.24 19.32 6.18
N LEU A 241 -30.98 20.38 6.94
CA LEU A 241 -30.43 20.23 8.29
C LEU A 241 -31.46 19.63 9.24
N VAL A 242 -31.03 18.61 9.99
CA VAL A 242 -31.87 17.97 11.03
C VAL A 242 -31.14 17.98 12.38
N ASN A 243 -31.88 18.14 13.46
CA ASN A 243 -31.32 18.17 14.81
C ASN A 243 -31.04 16.74 15.30
N GLN A 244 -29.91 16.16 14.90
CA GLN A 244 -29.47 14.79 15.23
C GLN A 244 -27.98 14.76 15.55
N SER A 245 -27.55 13.68 16.25
CA SER A 245 -26.13 13.39 16.44
C SER A 245 -25.42 13.03 15.10
N CYS A 246 -24.10 13.17 15.06
CA CYS A 246 -23.31 12.93 13.85
C CYS A 246 -22.98 11.43 13.61
N ASP A 247 -23.43 10.51 14.44
CA ASP A 247 -22.96 9.11 14.44
C ASP A 247 -23.26 8.36 13.14
N ASN A 248 -24.44 8.56 12.57
CA ASN A 248 -24.89 7.89 11.34
C ASN A 248 -25.20 8.88 10.21
N TRP A 249 -24.40 9.90 10.06
CA TRP A 249 -24.66 11.00 9.15
C TRP A 249 -24.86 10.59 7.67
N LYS A 250 -24.29 9.44 7.25
CA LYS A 250 -24.44 8.92 5.89
C LYS A 250 -25.76 8.23 5.60
N SER A 251 -26.52 7.82 6.62
CA SER A 251 -27.69 6.95 6.44
C SER A 251 -28.79 7.56 5.57
N ASN A 252 -28.96 8.88 5.64
CA ASN A 252 -29.97 9.62 4.89
C ASN A 252 -29.39 10.53 3.80
N LEU A 253 -28.08 10.47 3.56
CA LEU A 253 -27.40 11.17 2.48
C LEU A 253 -27.63 10.43 1.17
N ARG A 254 -28.05 11.19 0.14
CA ARG A 254 -28.10 10.71 -1.24
C ARG A 254 -27.13 11.55 -2.06
N PHE A 255 -26.31 10.89 -2.82
CA PHE A 255 -25.32 11.50 -3.72
C PHE A 255 -25.49 10.94 -5.13
N ASN A 256 -25.48 11.83 -6.11
CA ASN A 256 -25.40 11.49 -7.51
C ASN A 256 -24.34 12.38 -8.20
N LEU A 257 -23.66 11.83 -9.21
CA LEU A 257 -22.72 12.58 -10.05
C LEU A 257 -23.09 12.32 -11.51
N ASP A 258 -23.72 13.29 -12.13
CA ASP A 258 -24.25 13.20 -13.49
C ASP A 258 -23.40 14.03 -14.45
N PRO A 259 -22.95 13.43 -15.57
CA PRO A 259 -22.44 14.20 -16.68
C PRO A 259 -23.58 14.90 -17.42
N GLU A 260 -23.39 16.16 -17.79
CA GLU A 260 -24.30 16.83 -18.71
C GLU A 260 -23.90 16.48 -20.15
N GLY A 261 -24.79 15.80 -20.88
CA GLY A 261 -24.57 15.33 -22.26
C GLY A 261 -24.45 13.82 -22.40
N ASP A 262 -23.84 13.38 -23.49
CA ASP A 262 -23.72 11.96 -23.87
C ASP A 262 -22.59 11.19 -23.18
N GLY A 263 -21.83 11.84 -22.31
CA GLY A 263 -20.70 11.21 -21.63
C GLY A 263 -19.44 11.06 -22.50
N ALA A 264 -19.45 11.53 -23.75
CA ALA A 264 -18.35 11.29 -24.69
C ALA A 264 -17.14 12.22 -24.50
N SER A 265 -17.33 13.40 -23.90
CA SER A 265 -16.25 14.38 -23.70
C SER A 265 -15.64 14.30 -22.31
N THR A 266 -14.32 14.18 -22.21
CA THR A 266 -13.58 14.24 -20.93
C THR A 266 -13.60 15.60 -20.25
N ASN A 267 -14.11 16.65 -20.92
CA ASN A 267 -14.26 18.01 -20.39
C ASN A 267 -15.72 18.48 -20.39
N GLN A 268 -16.66 17.58 -20.18
CA GLN A 268 -18.08 17.91 -20.03
C GLN A 268 -18.39 18.41 -18.61
N LEU A 269 -19.47 19.20 -18.49
CA LEU A 269 -19.96 19.65 -17.20
C LEU A 269 -20.46 18.44 -16.38
N LEU A 270 -20.00 18.36 -15.12
CA LEU A 270 -20.41 17.37 -14.14
C LEU A 270 -21.24 18.05 -13.06
N THR A 271 -22.38 17.44 -12.70
CA THR A 271 -23.21 17.94 -11.61
C THR A 271 -23.19 16.95 -10.44
N ALA A 272 -22.52 17.34 -9.35
CA ALA A 272 -22.56 16.63 -8.07
C ALA A 272 -23.76 17.07 -7.24
N GLN A 273 -24.77 16.22 -7.12
CA GLN A 273 -25.99 16.52 -6.41
C GLN A 273 -26.04 15.81 -5.06
N PHE A 274 -26.22 16.59 -3.99
CA PHE A 274 -26.45 16.11 -2.65
C PHE A 274 -27.89 16.38 -2.22
N SER A 275 -28.58 15.37 -1.68
CA SER A 275 -29.96 15.47 -1.21
C SER A 275 -30.18 14.61 0.04
N GLY A 276 -31.38 14.71 0.64
CA GLY A 276 -31.73 14.02 1.87
C GLY A 276 -31.52 14.88 3.12
N SER A 277 -31.15 14.27 4.26
CA SER A 277 -30.93 14.98 5.51
C SER A 277 -29.51 14.88 6.01
N PHE A 278 -29.04 15.96 6.67
CA PHE A 278 -27.71 16.05 7.24
C PHE A 278 -27.77 16.54 8.70
N PRO A 279 -27.14 15.83 9.66
CA PRO A 279 -27.19 16.21 11.07
C PRO A 279 -26.47 17.53 11.37
N SER A 280 -27.12 18.44 12.07
CA SER A 280 -26.56 19.75 12.46
C SER A 280 -25.38 19.65 13.44
N ALA A 281 -25.20 18.51 14.10
CA ALA A 281 -24.05 18.24 14.97
C ALA A 281 -22.77 17.90 14.18
N CYS A 282 -22.87 17.58 12.88
CA CYS A 282 -21.70 17.27 12.05
C CYS A 282 -20.92 18.53 11.67
N ARG A 283 -19.60 18.48 11.89
CA ARG A 283 -18.68 19.58 11.57
C ARG A 283 -17.48 19.04 10.81
N GLY A 284 -17.47 19.22 9.49
CA GLY A 284 -16.34 18.83 8.64
C GLY A 284 -16.18 17.32 8.50
N VAL A 285 -17.22 16.60 8.07
CA VAL A 285 -17.16 15.19 7.71
C VAL A 285 -16.79 15.04 6.23
N ASN A 286 -16.02 14.01 5.90
CA ASN A 286 -15.58 13.76 4.53
C ASN A 286 -16.42 12.66 3.85
N TYR A 287 -16.87 12.95 2.64
CA TYR A 287 -17.52 12.02 1.73
C TYR A 287 -16.63 11.79 0.51
N ASN A 288 -15.98 10.64 0.45
CA ASN A 288 -15.04 10.29 -0.61
C ASN A 288 -15.71 9.39 -1.63
N VAL A 289 -15.55 9.71 -2.92
CA VAL A 289 -16.18 8.97 -4.02
C VAL A 289 -15.23 8.83 -5.20
N VAL A 290 -15.27 7.65 -5.83
CA VAL A 290 -14.55 7.33 -7.08
C VAL A 290 -15.61 7.12 -8.15
N ALA A 291 -15.96 8.17 -8.87
CA ALA A 291 -17.11 8.16 -9.79
C ALA A 291 -16.75 8.50 -11.24
N LEU A 292 -15.50 8.86 -11.51
CA LEU A 292 -15.05 9.23 -12.85
C LEU A 292 -14.00 8.26 -13.39
N ASP A 293 -14.02 8.07 -14.70
CA ASP A 293 -12.91 7.39 -15.38
C ASP A 293 -11.60 8.18 -15.27
N ALA A 294 -10.48 7.49 -15.47
CA ALA A 294 -9.16 8.07 -15.25
C ALA A 294 -8.83 9.24 -16.20
N ASN A 295 -9.33 9.21 -17.44
CA ASN A 295 -9.05 10.27 -18.41
C ASN A 295 -9.87 11.53 -18.11
N THR A 296 -11.14 11.41 -17.80
CA THR A 296 -12.01 12.53 -17.41
C THR A 296 -11.48 13.19 -16.14
N PHE A 297 -11.16 12.40 -15.11
CA PHE A 297 -10.65 12.92 -13.85
C PHE A 297 -9.33 13.68 -14.02
N LEU A 298 -8.39 13.13 -14.78
CA LEU A 298 -7.09 13.76 -15.02
C LEU A 298 -7.20 14.99 -15.95
N THR A 299 -8.06 14.93 -16.97
CA THR A 299 -8.29 16.08 -17.89
C THR A 299 -8.82 17.29 -17.13
N GLN A 300 -9.88 17.09 -16.34
CA GLN A 300 -10.49 18.17 -15.59
C GLN A 300 -9.60 18.67 -14.44
N GLY A 301 -8.86 17.77 -13.79
CA GLY A 301 -7.87 18.13 -12.78
C GLY A 301 -6.72 18.95 -13.37
N PHE A 302 -6.20 18.55 -14.53
CA PHE A 302 -5.15 19.30 -15.24
C PHE A 302 -5.66 20.69 -15.67
N ALA A 303 -6.84 20.75 -16.27
CA ALA A 303 -7.43 22.02 -16.72
C ALA A 303 -7.62 22.98 -15.52
N ALA A 304 -8.20 22.51 -14.42
CA ALA A 304 -8.39 23.31 -13.23
C ALA A 304 -7.06 23.79 -12.62
N ALA A 305 -6.07 22.91 -12.50
CA ALA A 305 -4.76 23.28 -11.97
C ALA A 305 -4.03 24.28 -12.86
N TRP A 306 -4.13 24.14 -14.20
CA TRP A 306 -3.57 25.08 -15.17
C TRP A 306 -4.20 26.47 -15.05
N GLU A 307 -5.52 26.54 -14.97
CA GLU A 307 -6.28 27.79 -14.81
C GLU A 307 -6.00 28.46 -13.45
N LEU A 308 -5.96 27.68 -12.36
CA LEU A 308 -5.59 28.18 -11.03
C LEU A 308 -4.17 28.73 -10.97
N ALA A 309 -3.26 28.19 -11.77
CA ALA A 309 -1.91 28.73 -11.92
C ALA A 309 -1.86 30.00 -12.79
N GLY A 310 -2.97 30.42 -13.41
CA GLY A 310 -3.07 31.61 -14.29
C GLY A 310 -2.89 31.30 -15.78
N GLY A 311 -2.83 30.03 -16.16
CA GLY A 311 -2.78 29.59 -17.54
C GLY A 311 -4.15 29.65 -18.22
N THR A 312 -4.16 29.68 -19.56
CA THR A 312 -5.39 29.71 -20.36
C THR A 312 -5.38 28.64 -21.44
N TRP A 313 -6.56 28.32 -21.97
CA TRP A 313 -6.76 27.40 -23.08
C TRP A 313 -7.24 28.18 -24.32
N ALA A 314 -6.82 27.75 -25.51
CA ALA A 314 -7.41 28.25 -26.76
C ALA A 314 -8.82 27.71 -26.98
N GLN A 315 -9.00 26.44 -26.63
CA GLN A 315 -10.27 25.72 -26.60
C GLN A 315 -10.25 24.79 -25.36
N ALA A 316 -11.40 24.43 -24.82
CA ALA A 316 -11.51 23.50 -23.73
C ALA A 316 -10.77 22.19 -24.08
N PRO A 317 -9.80 21.74 -23.27
CA PRO A 317 -8.97 20.57 -23.62
C PRO A 317 -9.78 19.28 -23.56
N THR A 318 -9.49 18.35 -24.47
CA THR A 318 -9.89 16.94 -24.32
C THR A 318 -8.68 16.12 -23.92
N GLY A 319 -8.90 15.04 -23.18
CA GLY A 319 -7.84 14.13 -22.75
C GLY A 319 -8.14 12.70 -23.14
N LYS A 320 -7.13 11.96 -23.61
CA LYS A 320 -7.28 10.55 -23.98
C LYS A 320 -5.98 9.78 -23.76
N SER A 321 -6.10 8.47 -23.59
CA SER A 321 -4.94 7.59 -23.54
C SER A 321 -4.18 7.63 -24.87
N GLY A 322 -2.84 7.64 -24.79
CA GLY A 322 -1.98 7.64 -25.97
C GLY A 322 -0.51 7.69 -25.56
N THR A 323 0.35 7.02 -26.31
CA THR A 323 1.80 7.02 -26.06
C THR A 323 2.45 8.29 -26.59
N VAL A 324 3.57 8.67 -25.97
CA VAL A 324 4.40 9.79 -26.44
C VAL A 324 4.95 9.48 -27.82
N PRO A 325 4.67 10.30 -28.87
CA PRO A 325 5.26 10.11 -30.19
C PRO A 325 6.79 10.30 -30.17
N LEU A 326 7.52 9.54 -30.98
CA LEU A 326 8.99 9.59 -31.02
C LEU A 326 9.55 10.98 -31.36
N ALA A 327 8.82 11.77 -32.14
CA ALA A 327 9.22 13.13 -32.52
C ALA A 327 8.88 14.20 -31.47
N SER A 328 8.24 13.83 -30.37
CA SER A 328 7.85 14.78 -29.31
C SER A 328 9.08 15.25 -28.53
N ARG A 329 9.04 16.51 -28.12
CA ARG A 329 10.09 17.14 -27.31
C ARG A 329 9.69 17.12 -25.83
N LEU A 330 10.62 16.71 -24.97
CA LEU A 330 10.45 16.84 -23.51
C LEU A 330 10.42 18.34 -23.14
N LEU A 331 9.37 18.76 -22.46
CA LEU A 331 9.22 20.11 -21.91
C LEU A 331 9.63 20.16 -20.44
N LEU A 332 9.16 19.20 -19.67
CA LEU A 332 9.33 19.17 -18.22
C LEU A 332 9.49 17.72 -17.74
N GLN A 333 10.45 17.49 -16.87
CA GLN A 333 10.52 16.32 -16.00
C GLN A 333 10.21 16.79 -14.58
N PHE A 334 9.07 16.38 -14.05
CA PHE A 334 8.66 16.72 -12.70
C PHE A 334 8.95 15.54 -11.77
N GLU A 335 9.64 15.81 -10.67
CA GLU A 335 9.94 14.83 -9.64
C GLU A 335 8.96 14.99 -8.47
N GLY A 336 8.31 13.88 -8.08
CA GLY A 336 7.43 13.81 -6.92
C GLY A 336 8.17 13.88 -5.58
N ILE A 337 7.46 13.59 -4.51
CA ILE A 337 8.01 13.55 -3.16
C ILE A 337 8.92 12.33 -2.96
N PRO A 338 9.80 12.31 -1.92
CA PRO A 338 10.64 11.13 -1.66
C PRO A 338 9.84 9.91 -1.22
N LEU A 339 10.33 8.72 -1.59
CA LEU A 339 9.77 7.43 -1.17
C LEU A 339 9.56 7.31 0.35
N ALA A 340 10.45 7.90 1.16
CA ALA A 340 10.32 7.88 2.62
C ALA A 340 8.99 8.48 3.10
N ASP A 341 8.54 9.58 2.48
CA ASP A 341 7.29 10.26 2.82
C ASP A 341 6.08 9.44 2.37
N ASP A 342 6.16 8.79 1.20
CA ASP A 342 5.11 7.89 0.71
C ASP A 342 4.98 6.65 1.59
N VAL A 343 6.09 6.05 2.00
CA VAL A 343 6.10 4.90 2.93
C VAL A 343 5.49 5.29 4.27
N GLN A 344 5.76 6.50 4.76
CA GLN A 344 5.12 6.99 5.98
C GLN A 344 3.61 7.03 5.83
N ASP A 345 3.08 7.57 4.75
CA ASP A 345 1.63 7.63 4.50
C ASP A 345 1.01 6.24 4.30
N ILE A 346 1.69 5.36 3.54
CA ILE A 346 1.25 3.97 3.34
C ILE A 346 1.11 3.25 4.68
N ASN A 347 2.09 3.38 5.57
CA ASN A 347 2.08 2.67 6.84
C ASN A 347 1.14 3.32 7.86
N LYS A 348 1.15 4.67 7.98
CA LYS A 348 0.31 5.42 8.93
C LYS A 348 -1.19 5.29 8.61
N TYR A 349 -1.56 5.45 7.35
CA TYR A 349 -2.96 5.51 6.93
C TYR A 349 -3.45 4.25 6.21
N SER A 350 -2.55 3.29 6.01
CA SER A 350 -2.87 2.01 5.36
C SER A 350 -3.40 2.15 3.92
N ASN A 351 -2.86 3.11 3.15
CA ASN A 351 -3.31 3.39 1.79
C ASN A 351 -3.02 2.21 0.85
N ASN A 352 -4.07 1.63 0.26
CA ASN A 352 -3.95 0.45 -0.59
C ASN A 352 -3.40 0.77 -1.97
N VAL A 353 -3.91 1.82 -2.62
CA VAL A 353 -3.48 2.15 -3.98
C VAL A 353 -2.01 2.58 -4.00
N MET A 354 -1.55 3.33 -3.00
CA MET A 354 -0.13 3.67 -2.88
C MET A 354 0.75 2.42 -2.72
N ALA A 355 0.33 1.43 -1.91
CA ALA A 355 1.09 0.18 -1.75
C ALA A 355 1.14 -0.64 -3.05
N ARG A 356 0.03 -0.68 -3.81
CA ARG A 356 0.00 -1.31 -5.14
C ARG A 356 0.93 -0.60 -6.14
N GLN A 357 0.92 0.74 -6.17
CA GLN A 357 1.86 1.54 -6.95
C GLN A 357 3.30 1.20 -6.61
N LEU A 358 3.60 1.04 -5.31
CA LEU A 358 4.94 0.74 -4.84
C LEU A 358 5.44 -0.63 -5.32
N MET A 359 4.59 -1.67 -5.28
CA MET A 359 4.91 -2.98 -5.83
C MET A 359 5.17 -2.93 -7.34
N LEU A 360 4.34 -2.17 -8.08
CA LEU A 360 4.52 -1.98 -9.52
C LEU A 360 5.77 -1.14 -9.83
N THR A 361 6.13 -0.21 -8.95
CA THR A 361 7.40 0.54 -9.08
C THR A 361 8.61 -0.39 -8.94
N LEU A 362 8.58 -1.33 -7.99
CA LEU A 362 9.63 -2.36 -7.90
C LEU A 362 9.76 -3.18 -9.20
N ALA A 363 8.62 -3.59 -9.77
CA ALA A 363 8.61 -4.28 -11.06
C ALA A 363 9.19 -3.42 -12.18
N LEU A 364 8.76 -2.16 -12.27
CA LEU A 364 9.20 -1.22 -13.30
C LEU A 364 10.71 -0.98 -13.26
N GLU A 365 11.24 -0.69 -12.06
CA GLU A 365 12.65 -0.33 -11.87
C GLU A 365 13.60 -1.52 -12.00
N LYS A 366 13.15 -2.74 -11.68
CA LYS A 366 14.01 -3.93 -11.70
C LYS A 366 13.85 -4.79 -12.94
N MET A 367 12.68 -4.79 -13.56
CA MET A 367 12.37 -5.67 -14.70
C MET A 367 11.94 -4.90 -15.96
N GLY A 368 11.72 -3.58 -15.85
CA GLY A 368 11.32 -2.72 -16.97
C GLY A 368 9.81 -2.71 -17.22
N LYS A 369 9.42 -1.96 -18.26
CA LYS A 369 8.03 -1.80 -18.67
C LYS A 369 7.56 -2.84 -19.69
N PRO A 370 6.29 -3.22 -19.68
CA PRO A 370 5.28 -2.79 -18.73
C PRO A 370 5.40 -3.54 -17.39
N ALA A 371 5.22 -2.82 -16.27
CA ALA A 371 5.19 -3.44 -14.95
C ALA A 371 3.92 -4.27 -14.74
N THR A 372 4.06 -5.44 -14.11
CA THR A 372 2.97 -6.33 -13.72
C THR A 372 3.07 -6.68 -12.23
N THR A 373 2.00 -7.19 -11.64
CA THR A 373 2.02 -7.67 -10.24
C THR A 373 2.92 -8.88 -10.07
N GLU A 374 2.95 -9.79 -11.04
CA GLU A 374 3.79 -10.98 -11.05
C GLU A 374 5.28 -10.60 -11.03
N ASN A 375 5.67 -9.60 -11.81
CA ASN A 375 7.04 -9.08 -11.80
C ASN A 375 7.38 -8.43 -10.44
N GLY A 376 6.44 -7.73 -9.81
CA GLY A 376 6.60 -7.17 -8.47
C GLY A 376 6.79 -8.25 -7.41
N GLU A 377 6.02 -9.33 -7.48
CA GLU A 377 6.17 -10.50 -6.61
C GLU A 377 7.55 -11.13 -6.76
N LEU A 378 8.01 -11.38 -7.99
CA LEU A 378 9.33 -11.96 -8.28
C LEU A 378 10.47 -11.09 -7.70
N VAL A 379 10.36 -9.76 -7.79
CA VAL A 379 11.34 -8.85 -7.20
C VAL A 379 11.37 -8.98 -5.68
N ILE A 380 10.20 -9.03 -5.02
CA ILE A 380 10.11 -9.20 -3.56
C ILE A 380 10.68 -10.55 -3.13
N GLN A 381 10.33 -11.64 -3.81
CA GLN A 381 10.84 -12.98 -3.51
C GLN A 381 12.37 -13.07 -3.67
N SER A 382 12.91 -12.48 -4.74
CA SER A 382 14.36 -12.41 -4.95
C SER A 382 15.06 -11.63 -3.84
N TRP A 383 14.51 -10.49 -3.44
CA TRP A 383 15.06 -9.66 -2.36
C TRP A 383 15.05 -10.41 -1.01
N LEU A 384 13.98 -11.12 -0.67
CA LEU A 384 13.92 -11.95 0.55
C LEU A 384 15.01 -13.02 0.54
N LYS A 385 15.20 -13.69 -0.59
CA LYS A 385 16.25 -14.69 -0.77
C LYS A 385 17.66 -14.10 -0.58
N ASP A 386 17.91 -12.91 -1.12
CA ASP A 386 19.20 -12.21 -0.99
C ASP A 386 19.50 -11.82 0.48
N LEU A 387 18.46 -11.60 1.28
CA LEU A 387 18.57 -11.41 2.73
C LEU A 387 18.74 -12.74 3.51
N GLY A 388 18.71 -13.89 2.83
CA GLY A 388 18.72 -15.20 3.48
C GLY A 388 17.39 -15.59 4.13
N LEU A 389 16.30 -14.91 3.79
CA LEU A 389 14.94 -15.17 4.28
C LEU A 389 14.21 -16.10 3.31
N GLN A 390 13.64 -17.18 3.83
CA GLN A 390 12.87 -18.14 3.05
C GLN A 390 11.45 -18.22 3.61
N PHE A 391 10.48 -17.71 2.86
CA PHE A 391 9.07 -17.67 3.23
C PHE A 391 8.23 -18.48 2.22
N PRO A 392 8.28 -19.83 2.29
CA PRO A 392 7.68 -20.70 1.27
C PRO A 392 6.15 -20.56 1.18
N GLU A 393 5.50 -20.11 2.26
CA GLU A 393 4.06 -19.91 2.32
C GLU A 393 3.62 -18.49 1.88
N LEU A 394 4.58 -17.62 1.54
CA LEU A 394 4.29 -16.25 1.17
C LEU A 394 3.55 -16.18 -0.16
N VAL A 395 2.36 -15.59 -0.14
CA VAL A 395 1.57 -15.25 -1.33
C VAL A 395 1.31 -13.76 -1.33
N ILE A 396 1.77 -13.06 -2.37
CA ILE A 396 1.56 -11.63 -2.57
C ILE A 396 0.86 -11.42 -3.92
N GLU A 397 -0.38 -10.91 -3.90
CA GLU A 397 -1.10 -10.63 -5.16
C GLU A 397 -0.94 -9.18 -5.61
N ASN A 398 -0.92 -8.23 -4.67
CA ASN A 398 -0.95 -6.82 -5.02
C ASN A 398 -0.12 -5.91 -4.10
N GLY A 399 0.57 -6.47 -3.12
CA GLY A 399 1.42 -5.74 -2.17
C GLY A 399 0.69 -4.87 -1.14
N SER A 400 -0.64 -4.85 -1.16
CA SER A 400 -1.43 -4.02 -0.23
C SER A 400 -2.11 -4.79 0.90
N GLY A 401 -2.23 -6.11 0.78
CA GLY A 401 -3.01 -6.93 1.72
C GLY A 401 -4.52 -6.87 1.48
N LEU A 402 -4.97 -6.21 0.42
CA LEU A 402 -6.38 -6.20 0.03
C LEU A 402 -6.64 -7.35 -0.94
N SER A 403 -6.61 -8.57 -0.41
CA SER A 403 -6.84 -9.82 -1.13
C SER A 403 -7.33 -10.90 -0.17
N ARG A 404 -8.07 -11.87 -0.70
CA ARG A 404 -8.48 -13.07 0.04
C ARG A 404 -7.42 -14.18 0.03
N ASN A 405 -6.49 -14.12 -0.92
CA ASN A 405 -5.51 -15.16 -1.17
C ASN A 405 -4.14 -14.87 -0.56
N GLU A 406 -3.83 -13.58 -0.25
CA GLU A 406 -2.55 -13.23 0.36
C GLU A 406 -2.34 -13.97 1.69
N ALA A 407 -1.13 -14.50 1.87
CA ALA A 407 -0.78 -15.30 3.03
C ALA A 407 0.68 -15.09 3.44
N ILE A 408 0.94 -15.10 4.74
CA ILE A 408 2.26 -15.16 5.38
C ILE A 408 2.09 -15.73 6.80
N SER A 409 3.14 -16.30 7.36
CA SER A 409 3.14 -16.70 8.77
C SER A 409 3.50 -15.54 9.70
N ALA A 410 3.01 -15.55 10.93
CA ALA A 410 3.37 -14.54 11.93
C ALA A 410 4.88 -14.60 12.24
N GLU A 411 5.47 -15.79 12.21
CA GLU A 411 6.91 -15.99 12.40
C GLU A 411 7.73 -15.30 11.32
N HIS A 412 7.41 -15.53 10.04
CA HIS A 412 8.17 -14.96 8.94
C HIS A 412 8.01 -13.44 8.85
N LEU A 413 6.82 -12.91 9.13
CA LEU A 413 6.67 -11.44 9.20
C LEU A 413 7.46 -10.85 10.38
N THR A 414 7.57 -11.57 11.51
CA THR A 414 8.42 -11.15 12.64
C THR A 414 9.92 -11.26 12.31
N GLN A 415 10.34 -12.31 11.59
CA GLN A 415 11.73 -12.44 11.09
C GLN A 415 12.08 -11.28 10.16
N LEU A 416 11.17 -10.87 9.28
CA LEU A 416 11.33 -9.70 8.43
C LEU A 416 11.56 -8.41 9.26
N LEU A 417 10.78 -8.20 10.32
CA LEU A 417 10.94 -7.06 11.22
C LEU A 417 12.31 -7.06 11.92
N VAL A 418 12.81 -8.23 12.31
CA VAL A 418 14.16 -8.37 12.88
C VAL A 418 15.23 -8.03 11.84
N ALA A 419 15.12 -8.59 10.63
CA ALA A 419 16.02 -8.31 9.52
C ALA A 419 16.05 -6.81 9.17
N ALA A 420 14.89 -6.15 9.19
CA ALA A 420 14.75 -4.72 8.92
C ALA A 420 15.64 -3.85 9.82
N ARG A 421 15.92 -4.28 11.06
CA ARG A 421 16.80 -3.52 11.98
C ARG A 421 18.27 -3.53 11.58
N ASN A 422 18.66 -4.40 10.65
CA ASN A 422 20.03 -4.49 10.12
C ASN A 422 20.20 -3.81 8.76
N LEU A 423 19.14 -3.25 8.17
CA LEU A 423 19.17 -2.58 6.87
C LEU A 423 19.49 -1.09 7.01
N SER A 424 20.01 -0.49 5.95
CA SER A 424 20.31 0.95 5.90
C SER A 424 19.07 1.82 6.09
N ALA A 425 17.90 1.35 5.65
CA ALA A 425 16.61 2.02 5.79
C ALA A 425 15.90 1.76 7.14
N ALA A 426 16.56 1.10 8.10
CA ALA A 426 15.96 0.66 9.37
C ALA A 426 15.17 1.75 10.10
N ASP A 427 15.75 2.93 10.25
CA ASP A 427 15.12 4.02 11.00
C ASP A 427 13.99 4.68 10.20
N THR A 428 14.13 4.82 8.89
CA THR A 428 13.05 5.31 8.01
C THR A 428 11.84 4.38 8.10
N PHE A 429 12.05 3.07 7.99
CA PHE A 429 10.99 2.08 8.11
C PHE A 429 10.35 2.08 9.50
N TYR A 430 11.15 2.05 10.57
CA TYR A 430 10.66 2.08 11.96
C TYR A 430 9.81 3.32 12.23
N ASN A 431 10.26 4.50 11.79
CA ASN A 431 9.57 5.76 12.01
C ASN A 431 8.29 5.91 11.16
N SER A 432 8.16 5.16 10.06
CA SER A 432 6.96 5.16 9.23
C SER A 432 5.75 4.49 9.89
N LEU A 433 5.95 3.66 10.92
CA LEU A 433 4.87 2.89 11.54
C LEU A 433 3.94 3.75 12.41
N PRO A 434 2.64 3.44 12.47
CA PRO A 434 1.68 4.10 13.36
C PRO A 434 2.06 3.95 14.84
N ILE A 435 1.95 5.02 15.61
CA ILE A 435 2.29 5.05 17.04
C ILE A 435 1.00 4.98 17.86
N ALA A 436 0.90 3.99 18.75
CA ALA A 436 -0.24 3.83 19.63
C ALA A 436 -0.50 5.08 20.48
N GLY A 437 -1.77 5.52 20.53
CA GLY A 437 -2.19 6.71 21.26
C GLY A 437 -1.76 8.04 20.65
N THR A 438 -1.13 8.04 19.44
CA THR A 438 -0.54 9.24 18.84
C THR A 438 -1.02 9.50 17.43
N ASP A 439 -0.83 8.55 16.48
CA ASP A 439 -1.08 8.80 15.07
C ASP A 439 -1.57 7.58 14.29
N GLY A 440 -1.88 7.81 13.02
CA GLY A 440 -2.28 6.80 12.05
C GLY A 440 -3.44 5.94 12.53
N THR A 441 -3.44 4.67 12.13
CA THR A 441 -4.48 3.69 12.51
C THR A 441 -4.43 3.30 13.99
N MET A 442 -3.38 3.69 14.72
CA MET A 442 -3.21 3.43 16.15
C MET A 442 -3.54 4.62 17.05
N LYS A 443 -3.95 5.78 16.49
CA LYS A 443 -4.14 7.05 17.19
C LYS A 443 -5.01 6.93 18.44
N ASN A 444 -6.09 6.16 18.39
CA ASN A 444 -7.07 6.04 19.49
C ASN A 444 -6.92 4.72 20.28
N ARG A 445 -5.85 3.94 20.03
CA ARG A 445 -5.64 2.65 20.67
C ARG A 445 -4.69 2.75 21.86
N LEU A 446 -4.90 1.92 22.87
CA LEU A 446 -4.07 1.80 24.10
C LEU A 446 -3.95 3.10 24.94
N MET A 447 -4.74 4.14 24.68
CA MET A 447 -4.62 5.43 25.36
C MET A 447 -4.74 5.32 26.89
N ALA A 448 -5.71 4.54 27.39
CA ALA A 448 -5.89 4.33 28.84
C ALA A 448 -4.68 3.59 29.46
N HIS A 449 -4.10 2.63 28.74
CA HIS A 449 -2.93 1.87 29.19
C HIS A 449 -1.67 2.76 29.21
N LEU A 450 -1.43 3.52 28.14
CA LEU A 450 -0.27 4.41 28.00
C LEU A 450 -0.25 5.54 29.03
N ARG A 451 -1.44 6.00 29.50
CA ARG A 451 -1.54 7.00 30.58
C ARG A 451 -0.87 6.55 31.88
N LYS A 452 -0.77 5.26 32.15
CA LYS A 452 -0.10 4.71 33.33
C LYS A 452 1.40 5.04 33.38
N PHE A 453 2.00 5.31 32.22
CA PHE A 453 3.43 5.55 32.07
C PHE A 453 3.82 7.02 31.93
N LEU A 454 2.87 7.95 32.08
CA LEU A 454 3.15 9.38 31.90
C LEU A 454 4.23 9.91 32.87
N HIS A 455 4.40 9.26 34.03
CA HIS A 455 5.41 9.59 35.05
C HIS A 455 6.82 9.11 34.71
N LEU A 456 6.99 8.22 33.72
CA LEU A 456 8.28 7.68 33.34
C LEU A 456 9.04 8.68 32.46
N LYS A 457 10.36 8.82 32.71
CA LYS A 457 11.25 9.63 31.85
C LYS A 457 11.33 9.06 30.42
N LYS A 458 11.49 7.75 30.28
CA LYS A 458 11.44 7.02 29.01
C LYS A 458 10.13 6.25 28.96
N LYS A 459 9.22 6.68 28.08
CA LYS A 459 7.89 6.08 27.95
C LYS A 459 7.96 4.85 27.06
N PRO A 460 7.21 3.78 27.39
CA PRO A 460 7.04 2.67 26.49
C PRO A 460 6.25 3.11 25.24
N GLU A 461 6.49 2.47 24.11
CA GLU A 461 5.92 2.83 22.82
C GLU A 461 5.57 1.57 22.02
N ALA A 462 4.45 1.59 21.31
CA ALA A 462 4.11 0.57 20.32
C ALA A 462 3.95 1.22 18.94
N ARG A 463 4.75 0.77 17.98
CA ARG A 463 4.74 1.18 16.56
C ARG A 463 4.22 0.03 15.73
N ILE A 464 2.94 0.09 15.38
CA ILE A 464 2.20 -1.06 14.89
C ILE A 464 1.45 -0.75 13.62
N LYS A 465 1.74 -1.51 12.57
CA LYS A 465 0.90 -1.60 11.38
C LYS A 465 -0.28 -2.50 11.68
N THR A 466 -1.48 -2.04 11.36
CA THR A 466 -2.72 -2.81 11.49
C THR A 466 -3.17 -3.38 10.16
N GLY A 467 -3.87 -4.53 10.21
CA GLY A 467 -4.55 -5.14 9.08
C GLY A 467 -6.01 -5.46 9.42
N ALA A 468 -6.91 -5.28 8.45
CA ALA A 468 -8.33 -5.57 8.61
C ALA A 468 -8.98 -5.95 7.28
N LEU A 469 -9.69 -7.07 7.28
CA LEU A 469 -10.74 -7.43 6.31
C LEU A 469 -12.00 -7.78 7.11
N VAL A 470 -13.07 -8.20 6.47
CA VAL A 470 -14.33 -8.51 7.16
C VAL A 470 -14.15 -9.61 8.22
N ASP A 471 -13.30 -10.59 7.92
CA ASP A 471 -13.00 -11.78 8.72
C ASP A 471 -11.52 -11.86 9.16
N VAL A 472 -10.76 -10.77 9.02
CA VAL A 472 -9.36 -10.69 9.41
C VAL A 472 -9.10 -9.50 10.31
N ARG A 473 -8.32 -9.72 11.38
CA ARG A 473 -7.60 -8.69 12.13
C ARG A 473 -6.15 -9.07 12.25
N ALA A 474 -5.27 -8.11 12.02
CA ALA A 474 -3.83 -8.33 12.08
C ALA A 474 -3.13 -7.13 12.71
N ILE A 475 -2.02 -7.41 13.39
CA ILE A 475 -1.05 -6.42 13.85
C ILE A 475 0.35 -6.94 13.58
N SER A 476 1.27 -6.02 13.23
CA SER A 476 2.69 -6.33 13.13
C SER A 476 3.51 -5.06 13.31
N GLY A 477 4.66 -5.15 14.01
CA GLY A 477 5.52 -4.01 14.27
C GLY A 477 6.41 -4.18 15.49
N TYR A 478 6.71 -3.08 16.16
CA TYR A 478 7.64 -3.05 17.28
C TYR A 478 6.99 -2.52 18.55
N VAL A 479 7.41 -3.09 19.69
CA VAL A 479 7.02 -2.61 21.01
C VAL A 479 8.28 -2.35 21.83
N MET A 480 8.44 -1.13 22.34
CA MET A 480 9.40 -0.77 23.36
C MET A 480 8.70 -0.81 24.71
N SER A 481 9.10 -1.70 25.59
CA SER A 481 8.49 -1.88 26.91
C SER A 481 8.95 -0.81 27.91
N LYS A 482 8.31 -0.78 29.09
CA LYS A 482 8.67 0.16 30.18
C LYS A 482 10.08 -0.01 30.70
N SER A 483 10.67 -1.19 30.62
CA SER A 483 12.07 -1.46 30.99
C SER A 483 13.07 -1.17 29.85
N GLY A 484 12.57 -0.81 28.65
CA GLY A 484 13.39 -0.55 27.48
C GLY A 484 13.71 -1.78 26.63
N ARG A 485 13.06 -2.92 26.86
CA ARG A 485 13.17 -4.11 26.00
C ARG A 485 12.43 -3.85 24.70
N MET A 486 13.05 -4.17 23.57
CA MET A 486 12.44 -4.04 22.25
C MET A 486 11.92 -5.39 21.78
N TYR A 487 10.68 -5.44 21.36
CA TYR A 487 10.06 -6.61 20.77
C TYR A 487 9.65 -6.34 19.32
N ALA A 488 9.84 -7.33 18.44
CA ALA A 488 9.08 -7.47 17.22
C ALA A 488 7.88 -8.37 17.50
N VAL A 489 6.71 -7.99 16.99
CA VAL A 489 5.46 -8.72 17.19
C VAL A 489 4.67 -8.82 15.91
N SER A 490 4.14 -9.99 15.60
CA SER A 490 3.13 -10.23 14.57
C SER A 490 2.03 -11.12 15.12
N SER A 491 0.77 -10.76 14.88
CA SER A 491 -0.37 -11.56 15.30
C SER A 491 -1.54 -11.40 14.33
N PHE A 492 -2.12 -12.54 13.92
CA PHE A 492 -3.21 -12.59 12.95
C PHE A 492 -4.39 -13.36 13.53
N ILE A 493 -5.60 -12.85 13.35
CA ILE A 493 -6.87 -13.51 13.65
C ILE A 493 -7.64 -13.63 12.34
N ASN A 494 -7.87 -14.86 11.88
CA ASN A 494 -8.69 -15.17 10.72
C ASN A 494 -9.94 -15.94 11.18
N HIS A 495 -11.08 -15.25 11.32
CA HIS A 495 -12.32 -15.81 11.85
C HIS A 495 -13.52 -14.90 11.53
N PRO A 496 -14.73 -15.41 11.33
CA PRO A 496 -15.92 -14.56 11.12
C PRO A 496 -16.14 -13.50 12.21
N ASN A 497 -15.75 -13.77 13.47
CA ASN A 497 -15.79 -12.81 14.58
C ASN A 497 -14.51 -11.95 14.69
N ALA A 498 -13.60 -11.94 13.72
CA ALA A 498 -12.33 -11.21 13.83
C ALA A 498 -12.50 -9.72 14.10
N LEU A 499 -13.61 -9.10 13.67
CA LEU A 499 -13.95 -7.71 14.01
C LEU A 499 -13.92 -7.43 15.51
N LYS A 500 -14.30 -8.41 16.34
CA LYS A 500 -14.29 -8.34 17.80
C LYS A 500 -12.91 -8.65 18.40
N GLY A 501 -11.96 -9.15 17.59
CA GLY A 501 -10.61 -9.53 18.02
C GLY A 501 -9.66 -8.37 18.29
N LEU A 502 -10.11 -7.12 18.09
CA LEU A 502 -9.30 -5.92 18.32
C LEU A 502 -8.78 -5.86 19.77
N ASP A 503 -9.64 -6.19 20.75
CA ASP A 503 -9.28 -6.20 22.17
C ASP A 503 -8.19 -7.23 22.48
N ALA A 504 -8.22 -8.43 21.86
CA ALA A 504 -7.19 -9.44 22.05
C ALA A 504 -5.79 -8.94 21.63
N HIS A 505 -5.72 -8.22 20.51
CA HIS A 505 -4.49 -7.57 20.06
C HIS A 505 -4.04 -6.44 21.00
N ASP A 506 -4.98 -5.63 21.51
CA ASP A 506 -4.67 -4.57 22.48
C ASP A 506 -4.16 -5.16 23.81
N GLN A 507 -4.70 -6.29 24.29
CA GLN A 507 -4.20 -7.01 25.45
C GLN A 507 -2.78 -7.56 25.23
N LEU A 508 -2.47 -8.07 24.01
CA LEU A 508 -1.12 -8.51 23.67
C LEU A 508 -0.12 -7.34 23.71
N LEU A 509 -0.46 -6.22 23.10
CA LEU A 509 0.40 -5.03 23.09
C LEU A 509 0.57 -4.43 24.48
N ALA A 510 -0.51 -4.36 25.28
CA ALA A 510 -0.47 -3.88 26.65
C ALA A 510 0.46 -4.74 27.52
N TRP A 511 0.37 -6.06 27.37
CA TRP A 511 1.25 -7.00 28.07
C TRP A 511 2.73 -6.78 27.69
N LEU A 512 3.05 -6.57 26.41
CA LEU A 512 4.41 -6.27 25.96
C LEU A 512 4.92 -4.93 26.46
N LEU A 513 4.07 -3.89 26.51
CA LEU A 513 4.40 -2.59 27.08
C LEU A 513 4.74 -2.69 28.58
N ASP A 514 4.13 -3.64 29.31
CA ASP A 514 4.38 -3.95 30.73
C ASP A 514 5.57 -4.91 30.95
N ASP A 515 6.43 -5.12 29.96
CA ASP A 515 7.62 -5.99 29.91
C ASP A 515 7.37 -7.43 29.41
N GLY A 516 6.14 -7.79 29.03
CA GLY A 516 5.87 -9.09 28.44
C GLY A 516 6.19 -10.27 29.38
N PRO A 517 6.86 -11.34 28.89
CA PRO A 517 7.25 -12.45 29.74
C PRO A 517 8.28 -12.03 30.79
N GLU A 518 8.04 -12.41 32.05
CA GLU A 518 9.02 -12.18 33.11
C GLU A 518 10.36 -12.86 32.76
N PRO A 519 11.50 -12.14 32.90
CA PRO A 519 12.79 -12.80 32.79
C PRO A 519 12.86 -13.91 33.84
N LYS A 520 13.11 -15.15 33.40
CA LYS A 520 13.39 -16.24 34.36
C LYS A 520 14.56 -15.77 35.22
N GLN A 521 14.35 -15.62 36.54
CA GLN A 521 15.45 -15.46 37.47
C GLN A 521 16.43 -16.62 37.23
N ALA A 522 17.66 -16.27 36.87
CA ALA A 522 18.75 -17.26 36.85
C ALA A 522 18.82 -17.90 38.25
N ARG A 523 18.42 -19.18 38.34
CA ARG A 523 18.63 -19.99 39.52
C ARG A 523 20.06 -20.47 39.55
#